data_67dec7325c4e3e2fbb4a187a704435eb
#
_entry.id   67dec7325c4e3e2fbb4a187a704435eb
#
_cell.length_a   1.000
_cell.length_b   1.000
_cell.length_c   1.000
_cell.angle_alpha   90.00
_cell.angle_beta   90.00
_cell.angle_gamma   90.00
#
_symmetry.space_group_name_H-M   'P 1'
#
loop_
_entity.id
_entity.type
_entity.pdbx_description
1 polymer ?
#
loop_
_entity_poly.entity_id
_entity_poly.type
_entity_poly.pdbx_seq_one_letter_code
_entity_poly.pdbx_strand_id
1 'polypeptide(L)'
;SHFMEKEIYEQPVAVANTIYGKLGEDDVLDNIFGLGSSEVFSNIKRIQFVACGTSLHAGKVGRFWFEQIAKIPCYVDFASEYRYREPLVEEGTLFVTISQSGETADTLAALRYAQEKDYLSTLSICNVPTSSLARESEHVLFTNAGPEIGVASTKAFTTQLAGLMLLAMSIAKSLEEDKDLRKNLANELRSLPEVISETLKLSEDISKIVPT
;
A
#
# COMPACT_ATOMS: atom_id res chain seq x y z
N SER A 1 -5.29 22.80 -18.16
CA SER A 1 -5.52 21.46 -17.60
C SER A 1 -5.44 21.55 -16.08
N HIS A 2 -6.31 20.83 -15.40
CA HIS A 2 -6.33 20.78 -13.95
C HIS A 2 -5.28 19.74 -13.47
N PHE A 3 -4.62 19.99 -12.33
CA PHE A 3 -3.64 19.06 -11.77
C PHE A 3 -4.21 17.66 -11.61
N MET A 4 -5.41 17.51 -11.07
CA MET A 4 -6.10 16.25 -10.89
C MET A 4 -6.26 15.47 -12.20
N GLU A 5 -6.65 16.12 -13.29
CA GLU A 5 -6.76 15.49 -14.61
C GLU A 5 -5.41 14.91 -15.07
N LYS A 6 -4.34 15.70 -14.97
CA LYS A 6 -2.99 15.24 -15.29
C LYS A 6 -2.60 14.03 -14.46
N GLU A 7 -2.85 14.06 -13.16
CA GLU A 7 -2.53 12.99 -12.22
C GLU A 7 -3.32 11.70 -12.50
N ILE A 8 -4.56 11.81 -13.01
CA ILE A 8 -5.33 10.65 -13.48
C ILE A 8 -4.60 9.97 -14.66
N TYR A 9 -4.12 10.74 -15.62
CA TYR A 9 -3.39 10.19 -16.79
C TYR A 9 -1.96 9.73 -16.46
N GLU A 10 -1.40 10.13 -15.33
CA GLU A 10 -0.09 9.65 -14.85
C GLU A 10 -0.16 8.27 -14.18
N GLN A 11 -1.35 7.74 -13.88
CA GLN A 11 -1.51 6.47 -13.16
C GLN A 11 -0.76 5.28 -13.79
N PRO A 12 -0.78 5.04 -15.12
CA PRO A 12 -0.03 3.93 -15.72
C PRO A 12 1.45 3.98 -15.38
N VAL A 13 2.07 5.15 -15.53
CA VAL A 13 3.49 5.36 -15.22
C VAL A 13 3.76 5.24 -13.72
N ALA A 14 2.89 5.79 -12.88
CA ALA A 14 3.02 5.73 -11.43
C ALA A 14 2.96 4.28 -10.93
N VAL A 15 2.02 3.46 -11.44
CA VAL A 15 1.93 2.04 -11.09
C VAL A 15 3.16 1.27 -11.60
N ALA A 16 3.61 1.51 -12.83
CA ALA A 16 4.83 0.91 -13.35
C ALA A 16 6.05 1.20 -12.45
N ASN A 17 6.20 2.46 -12.00
CA ASN A 17 7.26 2.85 -11.07
C ASN A 17 7.12 2.16 -9.70
N THR A 18 5.90 1.97 -9.21
CA THR A 18 5.65 1.29 -7.94
C THR A 18 6.11 -0.15 -7.96
N ILE A 19 5.87 -0.89 -9.05
CA ILE A 19 6.22 -2.31 -9.18
C ILE A 19 7.64 -2.53 -9.71
N TYR A 20 8.28 -1.51 -10.27
CA TYR A 20 9.61 -1.62 -10.85
C TYR A 20 10.64 -2.16 -9.85
N GLY A 21 11.37 -3.21 -10.26
CA GLY A 21 12.40 -3.85 -9.43
C GLY A 21 11.86 -4.61 -8.22
N LYS A 22 10.54 -4.87 -8.14
CA LYS A 22 9.92 -5.59 -7.03
C LYS A 22 9.33 -6.95 -7.41
N LEU A 23 9.19 -7.22 -8.70
CA LEU A 23 8.70 -8.49 -9.24
C LEU A 23 9.84 -9.25 -9.93
N GLY A 24 10.06 -10.49 -9.53
CA GLY A 24 10.85 -11.49 -10.23
C GLY A 24 10.03 -12.13 -11.36
N GLU A 25 10.51 -13.22 -11.97
CA GLU A 25 9.81 -13.88 -13.09
C GLU A 25 8.41 -14.35 -12.68
N ASP A 26 8.29 -15.09 -11.58
CA ASP A 26 7.07 -15.77 -11.14
C ASP A 26 6.49 -15.27 -9.81
N ASP A 27 7.18 -14.36 -9.11
CA ASP A 27 6.77 -13.94 -7.75
C ASP A 27 7.35 -12.57 -7.40
N VAL A 28 7.03 -12.04 -6.23
CA VAL A 28 7.71 -10.89 -5.64
C VAL A 28 9.15 -11.24 -5.26
N LEU A 29 10.04 -10.26 -5.37
CA LEU A 29 11.41 -10.39 -4.87
C LEU A 29 11.44 -10.34 -3.35
N ASP A 30 12.50 -10.90 -2.74
CA ASP A 30 12.66 -10.87 -1.29
C ASP A 30 13.09 -9.47 -0.82
N ASN A 31 12.72 -9.15 0.42
CA ASN A 31 13.15 -7.93 1.12
C ASN A 31 12.82 -6.61 0.39
N ILE A 32 11.78 -6.57 -0.45
CA ILE A 32 11.35 -5.34 -1.16
C ILE A 32 10.84 -4.25 -0.22
N PHE A 33 10.59 -4.57 1.05
CA PHE A 33 10.19 -3.65 2.12
C PHE A 33 11.37 -3.24 3.02
N GLY A 34 12.60 -3.64 2.69
CA GLY A 34 13.81 -3.42 3.47
C GLY A 34 14.42 -4.74 3.97
N LEU A 35 15.69 -4.68 4.35
CA LEU A 35 16.44 -5.85 4.83
C LEU A 35 15.70 -6.50 6.03
N GLY A 36 15.62 -7.82 6.04
CA GLY A 36 14.99 -8.60 7.11
C GLY A 36 13.46 -8.64 7.05
N SER A 37 12.81 -7.94 6.12
CA SER A 37 11.34 -7.93 6.03
C SER A 37 10.76 -9.33 5.79
N SER A 38 11.40 -10.18 5.00
CA SER A 38 10.94 -11.55 4.76
C SER A 38 10.96 -12.41 6.03
N GLU A 39 11.96 -12.22 6.91
CA GLU A 39 12.03 -12.90 8.21
C GLU A 39 10.90 -12.43 9.15
N VAL A 40 10.64 -11.13 9.21
CA VAL A 40 9.50 -10.58 9.96
C VAL A 40 8.19 -11.17 9.43
N PHE A 41 8.01 -11.22 8.10
CA PHE A 41 6.77 -11.69 7.47
C PHE A 41 6.49 -13.17 7.75
N SER A 42 7.50 -14.01 7.95
CA SER A 42 7.30 -15.42 8.32
C SER A 42 6.72 -15.61 9.72
N ASN A 43 6.75 -14.58 10.57
CA ASN A 43 6.24 -14.60 11.93
C ASN A 43 4.92 -13.81 12.11
N ILE A 44 4.36 -13.28 11.02
CA ILE A 44 3.11 -12.52 11.09
C ILE A 44 1.93 -13.44 11.35
N LYS A 45 1.08 -13.04 12.29
CA LYS A 45 -0.20 -13.70 12.58
C LYS A 45 -1.39 -12.81 12.18
N ARG A 46 -1.20 -11.49 12.08
CA ARG A 46 -2.23 -10.50 11.72
C ARG A 46 -1.63 -9.15 11.34
N ILE A 47 -2.46 -8.27 10.80
CA ILE A 47 -2.05 -6.90 10.45
C ILE A 47 -3.00 -5.89 11.08
N GLN A 48 -2.43 -4.81 11.59
CA GLN A 48 -3.12 -3.58 11.97
C GLN A 48 -2.78 -2.48 10.98
N PHE A 49 -3.70 -2.11 10.10
CA PHE A 49 -3.59 -0.94 9.24
C PHE A 49 -4.08 0.31 9.94
N VAL A 50 -3.32 1.40 9.83
CA VAL A 50 -3.69 2.71 10.36
C VAL A 50 -3.39 3.79 9.33
N ALA A 51 -4.40 4.58 8.97
CA ALA A 51 -4.29 5.62 7.96
C ALA A 51 -5.39 6.69 8.09
N CYS A 52 -5.30 7.74 7.28
CA CYS A 52 -6.30 8.79 7.14
C CYS A 52 -6.81 8.89 5.70
N GLY A 53 -8.00 9.44 5.51
CA GLY A 53 -8.55 9.79 4.20
C GLY A 53 -8.60 8.61 3.22
N THR A 54 -8.22 8.84 1.97
CA THR A 54 -8.22 7.82 0.91
C THR A 54 -7.25 6.67 1.19
N SER A 55 -6.14 6.92 1.90
CA SER A 55 -5.21 5.87 2.32
C SER A 55 -5.86 4.85 3.26
N LEU A 56 -6.81 5.28 4.11
CA LEU A 56 -7.62 4.36 4.92
C LEU A 56 -8.48 3.45 4.03
N HIS A 57 -9.06 4.00 2.95
CA HIS A 57 -9.84 3.21 2.01
C HIS A 57 -8.97 2.20 1.25
N ALA A 58 -7.74 2.56 0.92
CA ALA A 58 -6.77 1.61 0.37
C ALA A 58 -6.53 0.44 1.35
N GLY A 59 -6.31 0.73 2.63
CA GLY A 59 -6.20 -0.29 3.68
C GLY A 59 -7.42 -1.19 3.79
N LYS A 60 -8.64 -0.63 3.66
CA LYS A 60 -9.88 -1.41 3.65
C LYS A 60 -9.99 -2.36 2.46
N VAL A 61 -9.55 -1.95 1.27
CA VAL A 61 -9.45 -2.84 0.11
C VAL A 61 -8.39 -3.91 0.35
N GLY A 62 -7.20 -3.50 0.82
CA GLY A 62 -6.10 -4.42 1.15
C GLY A 62 -6.52 -5.52 2.10
N ARG A 63 -7.33 -5.21 3.13
CA ARG A 63 -7.84 -6.20 4.08
C ARG A 63 -8.39 -7.45 3.39
N PHE A 64 -9.25 -7.30 2.37
CA PHE A 64 -9.81 -8.44 1.65
C PHE A 64 -8.72 -9.28 0.96
N TRP A 65 -7.70 -8.61 0.39
CA TRP A 65 -6.59 -9.29 -0.26
C TRP A 65 -5.74 -10.09 0.73
N PHE A 66 -5.43 -9.53 1.90
CA PHE A 66 -4.65 -10.23 2.92
C PHE A 66 -5.40 -11.44 3.46
N GLU A 67 -6.70 -11.33 3.70
CA GLU A 67 -7.54 -12.46 4.13
C GLU A 67 -7.61 -13.55 3.05
N GLN A 68 -7.64 -13.17 1.76
CA GLN A 68 -7.74 -14.14 0.64
C GLN A 68 -6.40 -14.72 0.23
N ILE A 69 -5.33 -13.93 0.17
CA ILE A 69 -4.04 -14.29 -0.41
C ILE A 69 -3.08 -14.81 0.67
N ALA A 70 -2.94 -14.08 1.77
CA ALA A 70 -2.02 -14.42 2.86
C ALA A 70 -2.70 -15.20 4.01
N LYS A 71 -4.02 -15.37 3.99
CA LYS A 71 -4.82 -16.10 4.99
C LYS A 71 -4.66 -15.58 6.41
N ILE A 72 -4.41 -14.28 6.56
CA ILE A 72 -4.24 -13.62 7.86
C ILE A 72 -5.33 -12.59 8.12
N PRO A 73 -5.81 -12.44 9.37
CA PRO A 73 -6.78 -11.42 9.73
C PRO A 73 -6.16 -10.02 9.71
N CYS A 74 -6.95 -9.03 9.27
CA CYS A 74 -6.54 -7.64 9.18
C CYS A 74 -7.56 -6.71 9.85
N TYR A 75 -7.05 -5.73 10.58
CA TYR A 75 -7.81 -4.64 11.17
C TYR A 75 -7.44 -3.33 10.47
N VAL A 76 -8.39 -2.42 10.35
CA VAL A 76 -8.19 -1.13 9.68
C VAL A 76 -8.82 -0.04 10.50
N ASP A 77 -8.01 0.86 11.02
CA ASP A 77 -8.45 1.96 11.90
C ASP A 77 -8.07 3.33 11.37
N PHE A 78 -8.88 4.33 11.70
CA PHE A 78 -8.51 5.73 11.51
C PHE A 78 -7.35 6.12 12.41
N ALA A 79 -6.32 6.76 11.86
CA ALA A 79 -5.18 7.21 12.64
C ALA A 79 -5.57 8.23 13.72
N SER A 80 -6.54 9.11 13.43
CA SER A 80 -7.10 10.07 14.38
C SER A 80 -7.77 9.41 15.58
N GLU A 81 -8.35 8.23 15.40
CA GLU A 81 -8.98 7.47 16.49
C GLU A 81 -7.96 6.59 17.22
N TYR A 82 -7.09 5.93 16.44
CA TYR A 82 -6.13 4.96 16.94
C TYR A 82 -5.18 5.57 17.99
N ARG A 83 -4.68 6.77 17.75
CA ARG A 83 -3.73 7.46 18.65
C ARG A 83 -4.26 7.79 20.06
N TYR A 84 -5.59 7.77 20.24
CA TYR A 84 -6.23 8.15 21.52
C TYR A 84 -6.83 6.97 22.28
N ARG A 85 -6.82 5.78 21.71
CA ARG A 85 -7.32 4.59 22.40
C ARG A 85 -6.15 3.71 22.86
N GLU A 86 -6.41 2.81 23.80
CA GLU A 86 -5.49 1.78 24.24
C GLU A 86 -5.85 0.45 23.58
N PRO A 87 -5.35 0.16 22.35
CA PRO A 87 -5.66 -1.08 21.67
C PRO A 87 -4.98 -2.25 22.38
N LEU A 88 -5.68 -3.37 22.41
CA LEU A 88 -5.06 -4.64 22.77
C LEU A 88 -4.18 -5.09 21.60
N VAL A 89 -2.88 -5.16 21.81
CA VAL A 89 -1.94 -5.66 20.82
C VAL A 89 -1.77 -7.15 21.00
N GLU A 90 -2.14 -7.90 19.97
CA GLU A 90 -1.98 -9.35 19.97
C GLU A 90 -0.63 -9.74 19.36
N GLU A 91 -0.01 -10.77 19.92
CA GLU A 91 1.30 -11.28 19.48
C GLU A 91 1.32 -11.59 17.97
N GLY A 92 2.41 -11.23 17.28
CA GLY A 92 2.58 -11.44 15.84
C GLY A 92 1.81 -10.44 14.97
N THR A 93 1.40 -9.30 15.54
CA THR A 93 0.74 -8.22 14.79
C THR A 93 1.77 -7.31 14.12
N LEU A 94 1.71 -7.19 12.78
CA LEU A 94 2.44 -6.16 12.03
C LEU A 94 1.63 -4.86 12.03
N PHE A 95 2.25 -3.75 12.44
CA PHE A 95 1.64 -2.43 12.35
C PHE A 95 1.98 -1.77 11.02
N VAL A 96 0.97 -1.40 10.24
CA VAL A 96 1.17 -0.85 8.89
C VAL A 96 0.51 0.52 8.76
N THR A 97 1.29 1.53 8.41
CA THR A 97 0.78 2.85 8.05
C THR A 97 0.76 3.04 6.54
N ILE A 98 -0.24 3.78 6.06
CA ILE A 98 -0.38 4.13 4.65
C ILE A 98 -0.55 5.65 4.55
N SER A 99 0.31 6.31 3.76
CA SER A 99 0.26 7.76 3.60
C SER A 99 0.89 8.18 2.26
N GLN A 100 0.28 9.16 1.58
CA GLN A 100 0.90 9.76 0.40
C GLN A 100 2.10 10.61 0.81
N SER A 101 1.94 11.57 1.71
CA SER A 101 3.00 12.50 2.11
C SER A 101 4.01 11.90 3.08
N GLY A 102 3.59 10.92 3.89
CA GLY A 102 4.36 10.41 5.01
C GLY A 102 4.53 11.40 6.18
N GLU A 103 3.75 12.51 6.17
CA GLU A 103 3.81 13.59 7.18
C GLU A 103 2.45 13.85 7.85
N THR A 104 1.44 13.02 7.61
CA THR A 104 0.13 13.17 8.25
C THR A 104 0.27 13.03 9.76
N ALA A 105 -0.02 14.10 10.50
CA ALA A 105 0.24 14.20 11.93
C ALA A 105 -0.36 13.05 12.76
N ASP A 106 -1.62 12.68 12.49
CA ASP A 106 -2.28 11.58 13.19
C ASP A 106 -1.65 10.22 12.87
N THR A 107 -1.27 9.98 11.61
CA THR A 107 -0.61 8.73 11.19
C THR A 107 0.77 8.60 11.83
N LEU A 108 1.53 9.69 11.87
CA LEU A 108 2.84 9.71 12.51
C LEU A 108 2.73 9.51 14.04
N ALA A 109 1.75 10.16 14.69
CA ALA A 109 1.51 9.96 16.11
C ALA A 109 1.08 8.50 16.41
N ALA A 110 0.27 7.90 15.54
CA ALA A 110 -0.12 6.48 15.68
C ALA A 110 1.08 5.54 15.51
N LEU A 111 2.00 5.81 14.56
CA LEU A 111 3.24 5.05 14.41
C LEU A 111 4.10 5.11 15.67
N ARG A 112 4.36 6.32 16.20
CA ARG A 112 5.15 6.52 17.41
C ARG A 112 4.53 5.85 18.63
N TYR A 113 3.20 5.90 18.73
CA TYR A 113 2.47 5.18 19.77
C TYR A 113 2.62 3.66 19.62
N ALA A 114 2.56 3.13 18.39
CA ALA A 114 2.75 1.70 18.14
C ALA A 114 4.16 1.21 18.48
N GLN A 115 5.18 2.05 18.28
CA GLN A 115 6.58 1.74 18.65
C GLN A 115 6.82 1.57 20.16
N GLU A 116 5.90 2.09 20.99
CA GLU A 116 5.91 1.89 22.44
C GLU A 116 5.13 0.64 22.89
N LYS A 117 4.60 -0.14 21.92
CA LYS A 117 3.79 -1.34 22.16
C LYS A 117 4.45 -2.59 21.58
N ASP A 118 3.94 -3.76 21.95
CA ASP A 118 4.49 -5.06 21.59
C ASP A 118 4.06 -5.53 20.18
N TYR A 119 4.11 -4.60 19.18
CA TYR A 119 3.95 -5.00 17.78
C TYR A 119 5.17 -5.79 17.29
N LEU A 120 4.93 -6.75 16.38
CA LEU A 120 6.01 -7.55 15.79
C LEU A 120 7.02 -6.67 15.06
N SER A 121 6.55 -5.68 14.32
CA SER A 121 7.35 -4.68 13.63
C SER A 121 6.44 -3.57 13.10
N THR A 122 7.03 -2.50 12.58
CA THR A 122 6.34 -1.38 11.94
C THR A 122 6.71 -1.27 10.46
N LEU A 123 5.71 -1.03 9.60
CA LEU A 123 5.88 -0.88 8.16
C LEU A 123 5.11 0.34 7.66
N SER A 124 5.70 1.11 6.76
CA SER A 124 5.01 2.20 6.06
C SER A 124 4.97 2.00 4.55
N ILE A 125 3.80 2.22 3.96
CA ILE A 125 3.63 2.40 2.51
C ILE A 125 3.46 3.89 2.28
N CYS A 126 4.47 4.55 1.70
CA CYS A 126 4.45 5.99 1.47
C CYS A 126 5.12 6.40 0.15
N ASN A 127 4.84 7.63 -0.30
CA ASN A 127 5.37 8.11 -1.58
C ASN A 127 6.65 8.95 -1.44
N VAL A 128 6.85 9.59 -0.29
CA VAL A 128 7.96 10.54 -0.09
C VAL A 128 9.10 9.90 0.71
N PRO A 129 10.27 9.62 0.09
CA PRO A 129 11.38 8.92 0.75
C PRO A 129 11.99 9.66 1.94
N THR A 130 11.90 10.98 1.95
CA THR A 130 12.44 11.84 3.02
C THR A 130 11.45 12.12 4.14
N SER A 131 10.28 11.50 4.10
CA SER A 131 9.23 11.73 5.08
C SER A 131 9.54 11.15 6.47
N SER A 132 8.85 11.66 7.47
CA SER A 132 8.98 11.19 8.85
C SER A 132 8.55 9.73 9.00
N LEU A 133 7.43 9.32 8.36
CA LEU A 133 7.02 7.91 8.35
C LEU A 133 8.10 7.00 7.76
N ALA A 134 8.75 7.42 6.66
CA ALA A 134 9.80 6.64 6.03
C ALA A 134 11.05 6.49 6.92
N ARG A 135 11.38 7.52 7.71
CA ARG A 135 12.55 7.49 8.58
C ARG A 135 12.31 6.75 9.90
N GLU A 136 11.07 6.76 10.37
CA GLU A 136 10.72 6.24 11.69
C GLU A 136 10.19 4.78 11.64
N SER A 137 9.76 4.29 10.48
CA SER A 137 9.33 2.89 10.33
C SER A 137 10.52 1.94 10.14
N GLU A 138 10.41 0.71 10.67
CA GLU A 138 11.43 -0.33 10.50
C GLU A 138 11.50 -0.83 9.06
N HIS A 139 10.34 -0.91 8.40
CA HIS A 139 10.21 -1.33 7.01
C HIS A 139 9.43 -0.30 6.20
N VAL A 140 9.80 -0.12 4.94
CA VAL A 140 9.15 0.88 4.07
C VAL A 140 9.02 0.36 2.64
N LEU A 141 7.87 0.62 2.04
CA LEU A 141 7.68 0.55 0.59
C LEU A 141 7.42 1.95 0.04
N PHE A 142 8.24 2.38 -0.92
CA PHE A 142 7.99 3.62 -1.66
C PHE A 142 7.14 3.34 -2.88
N THR A 143 6.04 4.09 -3.03
CA THR A 143 5.14 3.97 -4.18
C THR A 143 5.69 4.65 -5.43
N ASN A 144 6.64 5.59 -5.29
CA ASN A 144 7.29 6.29 -6.41
C ASN A 144 6.28 6.90 -7.42
N ALA A 145 5.13 7.36 -6.91
CA ALA A 145 4.06 7.94 -7.72
C ALA A 145 4.38 9.35 -8.23
N GLY A 146 5.50 9.93 -7.79
CA GLY A 146 5.81 11.34 -8.02
C GLY A 146 4.93 12.29 -7.19
N PRO A 147 5.08 13.61 -7.37
CA PRO A 147 4.29 14.59 -6.63
C PRO A 147 2.82 14.54 -7.02
N GLU A 148 1.90 14.62 -6.06
CA GLU A 148 0.46 14.77 -6.24
C GLU A 148 0.04 16.09 -5.61
N ILE A 149 -0.52 17.00 -6.41
CA ILE A 149 -0.88 18.37 -6.03
C ILE A 149 -2.41 18.50 -5.91
N GLY A 150 -3.16 17.69 -6.65
CA GLY A 150 -4.60 17.65 -6.58
C GLY A 150 -5.10 17.34 -5.17
N VAL A 151 -6.14 18.05 -4.73
CA VAL A 151 -6.71 17.85 -3.38
C VAL A 151 -7.32 16.45 -3.24
N ALA A 152 -8.03 15.99 -4.28
CA ALA A 152 -8.52 14.63 -4.33
C ALA A 152 -7.43 13.68 -4.81
N SER A 153 -7.16 12.63 -4.04
CA SER A 153 -6.12 11.64 -4.38
C SER A 153 -6.55 10.80 -5.59
N THR A 154 -5.62 10.61 -6.50
CA THR A 154 -5.79 9.82 -7.74
C THR A 154 -4.69 8.76 -7.85
N LYS A 155 -3.56 9.09 -8.48
CA LYS A 155 -2.43 8.16 -8.68
C LYS A 155 -1.85 7.66 -7.35
N ALA A 156 -1.83 8.47 -6.29
CA ALA A 156 -1.34 8.04 -4.98
C ALA A 156 -2.20 6.90 -4.41
N PHE A 157 -3.53 6.97 -4.55
CA PHE A 157 -4.41 5.89 -4.12
C PHE A 157 -4.16 4.60 -4.91
N THR A 158 -4.08 4.69 -6.26
CA THR A 158 -3.85 3.53 -7.12
C THR A 158 -2.50 2.87 -6.84
N THR A 159 -1.45 3.67 -6.60
CA THR A 159 -0.12 3.14 -6.25
C THR A 159 -0.06 2.56 -4.83
N GLN A 160 -0.86 3.07 -3.89
CA GLN A 160 -1.03 2.45 -2.57
C GLN A 160 -1.69 1.06 -2.69
N LEU A 161 -2.68 0.90 -3.56
CA LEU A 161 -3.28 -0.41 -3.85
C LEU A 161 -2.23 -1.38 -4.43
N ALA A 162 -1.42 -0.94 -5.39
CA ALA A 162 -0.33 -1.76 -5.93
C ALA A 162 0.69 -2.15 -4.84
N GLY A 163 1.05 -1.20 -3.95
CA GLY A 163 1.92 -1.46 -2.79
C GLY A 163 1.34 -2.46 -1.80
N LEU A 164 0.03 -2.38 -1.53
CA LEU A 164 -0.68 -3.34 -0.67
C LEU A 164 -0.74 -4.73 -1.29
N MET A 165 -0.92 -4.83 -2.61
CA MET A 165 -0.86 -6.12 -3.31
C MET A 165 0.54 -6.74 -3.21
N LEU A 166 1.60 -5.95 -3.43
CA LEU A 166 2.98 -6.41 -3.22
C LEU A 166 3.21 -6.89 -1.78
N LEU A 167 2.66 -6.20 -0.78
CA LEU A 167 2.76 -6.62 0.62
C LEU A 167 2.01 -7.94 0.88
N ALA A 168 0.78 -8.08 0.37
CA ALA A 168 0.00 -9.30 0.50
C ALA A 168 0.73 -10.51 -0.13
N MET A 169 1.29 -10.34 -1.32
CA MET A 169 2.08 -11.37 -2.00
C MET A 169 3.37 -11.70 -1.24
N SER A 170 4.08 -10.69 -0.69
CA SER A 170 5.32 -10.91 0.07
C SER A 170 5.07 -11.69 1.36
N ILE A 171 3.99 -11.36 2.07
CA ILE A 171 3.60 -12.10 3.28
C ILE A 171 3.15 -13.52 2.91
N ALA A 172 2.31 -13.68 1.89
CA ALA A 172 1.88 -14.99 1.40
C ALA A 172 3.08 -15.86 0.99
N LYS A 173 4.11 -15.27 0.37
CA LYS A 173 5.36 -15.95 0.03
C LYS A 173 6.10 -16.43 1.29
N SER A 174 6.23 -15.57 2.29
CA SER A 174 6.93 -15.91 3.53
C SER A 174 6.19 -16.95 4.40
N LEU A 175 4.86 -17.03 4.24
CA LEU A 175 4.00 -18.05 4.87
C LEU A 175 3.80 -19.30 4.01
N GLU A 176 4.48 -19.39 2.85
CA GLU A 176 4.40 -20.51 1.91
C GLU A 176 2.98 -20.77 1.36
N GLU A 177 2.12 -19.72 1.31
CA GLU A 177 0.79 -19.80 0.73
C GLU A 177 0.85 -19.97 -0.80
N ASP A 178 -0.28 -20.22 -1.43
CA ASP A 178 -0.52 -20.56 -2.83
C ASP A 178 0.44 -19.89 -3.84
N LYS A 179 1.45 -20.64 -4.30
CA LYS A 179 2.48 -20.17 -5.24
C LYS A 179 1.89 -19.86 -6.64
N ASP A 180 0.92 -20.65 -7.09
CA ASP A 180 0.34 -20.47 -8.42
C ASP A 180 -0.53 -19.19 -8.45
N LEU A 181 -1.25 -18.91 -7.39
CA LEU A 181 -1.97 -17.65 -7.23
C LEU A 181 -1.00 -16.46 -7.25
N ARG A 182 0.12 -16.52 -6.51
CA ARG A 182 1.11 -15.44 -6.51
C ARG A 182 1.74 -15.21 -7.88
N LYS A 183 2.03 -16.29 -8.63
CA LYS A 183 2.51 -16.20 -10.02
C LYS A 183 1.50 -15.49 -10.92
N ASN A 184 0.23 -15.85 -10.84
CA ASN A 184 -0.83 -15.19 -11.60
C ASN A 184 -0.93 -13.69 -11.22
N LEU A 185 -0.93 -13.35 -9.92
CA LEU A 185 -0.97 -11.99 -9.45
C LEU A 185 0.25 -11.17 -9.90
N ALA A 186 1.46 -11.76 -9.94
CA ALA A 186 2.64 -11.11 -10.46
C ALA A 186 2.50 -10.75 -11.95
N ASN A 187 1.89 -11.63 -12.75
CA ASN A 187 1.61 -11.37 -14.16
C ASN A 187 0.56 -10.27 -14.33
N GLU A 188 -0.53 -10.32 -13.55
CA GLU A 188 -1.58 -9.29 -13.57
C GLU A 188 -1.02 -7.91 -13.16
N LEU A 189 -0.17 -7.84 -12.13
CA LEU A 189 0.48 -6.59 -11.74
C LEU A 189 1.38 -6.02 -12.85
N ARG A 190 2.09 -6.87 -13.61
CA ARG A 190 2.92 -6.41 -14.73
C ARG A 190 2.10 -5.82 -15.87
N SER A 191 0.93 -6.39 -16.14
CA SER A 191 0.03 -5.91 -17.20
C SER A 191 -0.80 -4.69 -16.75
N LEU A 192 -0.93 -4.43 -15.46
CA LEU A 192 -1.80 -3.40 -14.92
C LEU A 192 -1.55 -1.99 -15.48
N PRO A 193 -0.31 -1.52 -15.70
CA PRO A 193 -0.07 -0.21 -16.33
C PRO A 193 -0.70 -0.09 -17.72
N GLU A 194 -0.62 -1.15 -18.54
CA GLU A 194 -1.22 -1.18 -19.87
C GLU A 194 -2.76 -1.19 -19.78
N VAL A 195 -3.34 -2.01 -18.91
CA VAL A 195 -4.78 -2.08 -18.67
C VAL A 195 -5.33 -0.72 -18.23
N ILE A 196 -4.64 -0.01 -17.32
CA ILE A 196 -5.02 1.35 -16.91
C ILE A 196 -4.93 2.30 -18.10
N SER A 197 -3.88 2.22 -18.90
CA SER A 197 -3.71 3.08 -20.09
C SER A 197 -4.84 2.88 -21.10
N GLU A 198 -5.24 1.65 -21.38
CA GLU A 198 -6.38 1.35 -22.25
C GLU A 198 -7.70 1.85 -21.64
N THR A 199 -7.89 1.68 -20.33
CA THR A 199 -9.09 2.18 -19.63
C THR A 199 -9.21 3.69 -19.72
N LEU A 200 -8.10 4.43 -19.62
CA LEU A 200 -8.11 5.90 -19.73
C LEU A 200 -8.55 6.43 -21.11
N LYS A 201 -8.43 5.62 -22.18
CA LYS A 201 -8.94 5.99 -23.52
C LYS A 201 -10.46 6.15 -23.54
N LEU A 202 -11.18 5.50 -22.63
CA LEU A 202 -12.64 5.63 -22.50
C LEU A 202 -13.08 7.06 -22.08
N SER A 203 -12.16 7.90 -21.61
CA SER A 203 -12.46 9.29 -21.23
C SER A 203 -13.08 10.11 -22.37
N GLU A 204 -12.66 9.85 -23.63
CA GLU A 204 -13.21 10.51 -24.81
C GLU A 204 -14.68 10.13 -25.04
N ASP A 205 -15.05 8.89 -24.77
CA ASP A 205 -16.43 8.42 -24.91
C ASP A 205 -17.30 8.89 -23.75
N ILE A 206 -16.76 8.89 -22.54
CA ILE A 206 -17.44 9.40 -21.34
C ILE A 206 -17.74 10.91 -21.50
N SER A 207 -16.81 11.67 -22.05
CA SER A 207 -16.98 13.13 -22.26
C SER A 207 -18.14 13.48 -23.18
N LYS A 208 -18.52 12.58 -24.10
CA LYS A 208 -19.67 12.75 -25.00
C LYS A 208 -21.02 12.57 -24.32
N ILE A 209 -21.03 11.90 -23.15
CA ILE A 209 -22.26 11.57 -22.40
C ILE A 209 -22.52 12.61 -21.31
N VAL A 210 -21.47 13.33 -20.85
CA VAL A 210 -21.60 14.34 -19.80
C VAL A 210 -22.18 15.63 -20.39
N PRO A 211 -23.32 16.14 -19.90
CA PRO A 211 -23.83 17.44 -20.34
C PRO A 211 -22.84 18.56 -20.01
N THR A 212 -22.59 19.43 -20.97
CA THR A 212 -21.79 20.66 -20.78
C THR A 212 -22.54 21.69 -19.98
#